data_1dddede03f47cd7c58f9b492672934f4
#
_entry.id   1dddede03f47cd7c58f9b492672934f4
#
_cell.length_a   1.000
_cell.length_b   1.000
_cell.length_c   1.000
_cell.angle_alpha   90.00
_cell.angle_beta   90.00
_cell.angle_gamma   90.00
#
_symmetry.space_group_name_H-M   'P 1'
#
loop_
_entity.id
_entity.type
_entity.pdbx_description
1 polymer ?
#
loop_
_entity_poly.entity_id
_entity_poly.type
_entity_poly.pdbx_seq_one_letter_code
_entity_poly.pdbx_strand_id
1 'polypeptide(L)'
;MERVEFETLLARIAQVPEGGIVAIDGCCASGKSTLGARLSETLGCPLFHLDDFFLRPEQRTPERFAEPGGNVDRERFLAEVLEPLGRGEAVHYRRFDCGSFTLMPEKLIQPGRVNLVEGAYAMHPDLAGHYALSLFLRISPEEQRRRILQRNGERAEMFFTRWIPFEERYFREMDVEKRCSLVIRND
;
A
#
# COMPACT_ATOMS: atom_id res chain seq x y z
N MET A 1 -15.91 -2.23 -7.43
CA MET A 1 -15.90 -3.71 -7.13
C MET A 1 -17.28 -4.14 -6.73
N GLU A 2 -17.84 -5.09 -7.45
CA GLU A 2 -19.17 -5.64 -7.20
C GLU A 2 -19.25 -6.44 -5.89
N ARG A 3 -20.46 -6.65 -5.37
CA ARG A 3 -20.69 -7.38 -4.11
C ARG A 3 -20.14 -8.81 -4.15
N VAL A 4 -20.35 -9.51 -5.26
CA VAL A 4 -19.89 -10.91 -5.44
C VAL A 4 -18.38 -11.01 -5.42
N GLU A 5 -17.67 -10.05 -6.04
CA GLU A 5 -16.20 -10.00 -6.03
C GLU A 5 -15.66 -9.74 -4.61
N PHE A 6 -16.34 -8.89 -3.85
CA PHE A 6 -15.95 -8.61 -2.47
C PHE A 6 -16.13 -9.82 -1.55
N GLU A 7 -17.24 -10.55 -1.67
CA GLU A 7 -17.49 -11.78 -0.90
C GLU A 7 -16.45 -12.87 -1.26
N THR A 8 -16.10 -12.99 -2.53
CA THR A 8 -15.03 -13.91 -2.98
C THR A 8 -13.68 -13.53 -2.38
N LEU A 9 -13.37 -12.23 -2.33
CA LEU A 9 -12.15 -11.74 -1.70
C LEU A 9 -12.12 -12.04 -0.20
N LEU A 10 -13.22 -11.83 0.52
CA LEU A 10 -13.33 -12.20 1.94
C LEU A 10 -13.09 -13.69 2.16
N ALA A 11 -13.65 -14.55 1.30
CA ALA A 11 -13.42 -16.00 1.38
C ALA A 11 -11.94 -16.37 1.17
N ARG A 12 -11.22 -15.65 0.31
CA ARG A 12 -9.76 -15.83 0.11
C ARG A 12 -8.97 -15.35 1.34
N ILE A 13 -9.33 -14.20 1.91
CA ILE A 13 -8.68 -13.67 3.11
C ILE A 13 -8.92 -14.58 4.31
N ALA A 14 -10.08 -15.23 4.39
CA ALA A 14 -10.38 -16.20 5.46
C ALA A 14 -9.43 -17.40 5.47
N GLN A 15 -8.78 -17.73 4.36
CA GLN A 15 -7.77 -18.80 4.26
C GLN A 15 -6.36 -18.34 4.69
N VAL A 16 -6.14 -17.06 4.90
CA VAL A 16 -4.86 -16.54 5.38
C VAL A 16 -4.63 -17.05 6.81
N PRO A 17 -3.43 -17.56 7.13
CA PRO A 17 -3.10 -18.00 8.49
C PRO A 17 -3.35 -16.90 9.54
N GLU A 18 -3.58 -17.30 10.77
CA GLU A 18 -3.70 -16.37 11.90
C GLU A 18 -2.44 -15.50 12.04
N GLY A 19 -2.63 -14.21 12.24
CA GLY A 19 -1.55 -13.22 12.26
C GLY A 19 -1.02 -12.85 10.87
N GLY A 20 -1.47 -13.54 9.81
CA GLY A 20 -0.97 -13.31 8.44
C GLY A 20 -1.26 -11.91 7.91
N ILE A 21 -0.43 -11.48 6.98
CA ILE A 21 -0.50 -10.12 6.41
C ILE A 21 -1.01 -10.20 4.96
N VAL A 22 -1.98 -9.34 4.64
CA VAL A 22 -2.52 -9.17 3.28
C VAL A 22 -2.08 -7.82 2.73
N ALA A 23 -1.38 -7.83 1.60
CA ALA A 23 -0.95 -6.61 0.92
C ALA A 23 -1.93 -6.19 -0.19
N ILE A 24 -2.12 -4.89 -0.32
CA ILE A 24 -2.92 -4.25 -1.38
C ILE A 24 -2.05 -3.22 -2.08
N ASP A 25 -1.51 -3.59 -3.24
CA ASP A 25 -0.74 -2.70 -4.12
C ASP A 25 -1.57 -2.35 -5.37
N GLY A 26 -1.07 -1.51 -6.23
CA GLY A 26 -1.71 -1.15 -7.50
C GLY A 26 -1.69 0.33 -7.82
N CYS A 27 -2.29 0.68 -8.94
CA CYS A 27 -2.22 2.00 -9.53
C CYS A 27 -2.75 3.12 -8.60
N CYS A 28 -2.19 4.30 -8.71
CA CYS A 28 -2.75 5.50 -8.09
C CYS A 28 -4.23 5.65 -8.45
N ALA A 29 -5.04 6.11 -7.52
CA ALA A 29 -6.50 6.27 -7.66
C ALA A 29 -7.29 4.99 -8.02
N SER A 30 -6.69 3.80 -7.94
CA SER A 30 -7.39 2.52 -8.17
C SER A 30 -8.35 2.13 -7.05
N GLY A 31 -8.33 2.83 -5.90
CA GLY A 31 -9.21 2.56 -4.76
C GLY A 31 -8.63 1.65 -3.68
N LYS A 32 -7.29 1.50 -3.61
CA LYS A 32 -6.60 0.72 -2.58
C LYS A 32 -7.05 1.08 -1.17
N SER A 33 -6.97 2.36 -0.80
CA SER A 33 -7.33 2.83 0.54
C SER A 33 -8.81 2.62 0.85
N THR A 34 -9.70 2.78 -0.14
CA THR A 34 -11.13 2.49 0.01
C THR A 34 -11.38 1.00 0.24
N LEU A 35 -10.70 0.14 -0.52
CA LEU A 35 -10.79 -1.31 -0.33
C LEU A 35 -10.20 -1.73 1.02
N GLY A 36 -9.02 -1.22 1.37
CA GLY A 36 -8.36 -1.49 2.64
C GLY A 36 -9.24 -1.10 3.83
N ALA A 37 -9.82 0.10 3.82
CA ALA A 37 -10.73 0.56 4.87
C ALA A 37 -11.97 -0.33 4.99
N ARG A 38 -12.61 -0.69 3.86
CA ARG A 38 -13.78 -1.57 3.84
C ARG A 38 -13.47 -2.98 4.36
N LEU A 39 -12.31 -3.53 4.00
CA LEU A 39 -11.85 -4.82 4.51
C LEU A 39 -11.55 -4.76 6.01
N SER A 40 -10.84 -3.72 6.46
CA SER A 40 -10.51 -3.49 7.87
C SER A 40 -11.78 -3.40 8.73
N GLU A 41 -12.77 -2.63 8.30
CA GLU A 41 -14.07 -2.51 8.98
C GLU A 41 -14.82 -3.86 9.02
N THR A 42 -14.89 -4.55 7.87
CA THR A 42 -15.64 -5.82 7.76
C THR A 42 -15.02 -6.95 8.59
N LEU A 43 -13.68 -6.99 8.66
CA LEU A 43 -12.92 -8.04 9.33
C LEU A 43 -12.56 -7.69 10.78
N GLY A 44 -12.75 -6.44 11.19
CA GLY A 44 -12.32 -5.95 12.51
C GLY A 44 -10.81 -6.05 12.70
N CYS A 45 -10.02 -5.76 11.66
CA CYS A 45 -8.58 -5.96 11.66
C CYS A 45 -7.80 -4.66 11.39
N PRO A 46 -6.54 -4.55 11.85
CA PRO A 46 -5.73 -3.35 11.63
C PRO A 46 -5.37 -3.17 10.16
N LEU A 47 -5.26 -1.90 9.76
CA LEU A 47 -4.83 -1.46 8.44
C LEU A 47 -3.63 -0.52 8.57
N PHE A 48 -2.55 -0.82 7.87
CA PHE A 48 -1.32 -0.05 7.81
C PHE A 48 -1.15 0.55 6.43
N HIS A 49 -0.79 1.84 6.38
CA HIS A 49 -0.63 2.59 5.14
C HIS A 49 0.85 2.79 4.82
N LEU A 50 1.30 2.32 3.67
CA LEU A 50 2.68 2.55 3.24
C LEU A 50 2.95 4.05 2.94
N ASP A 51 1.91 4.78 2.54
CA ASP A 51 1.97 6.23 2.33
C ASP A 51 2.28 7.03 3.62
N ASP A 52 2.14 6.42 4.81
CA ASP A 52 2.58 6.99 6.09
C ASP A 52 4.11 6.85 6.31
N PHE A 53 4.80 6.20 5.37
CA PHE A 53 6.24 5.93 5.42
C PHE A 53 7.00 6.54 4.24
N PHE A 54 6.65 7.75 3.82
CA PHE A 54 7.46 8.48 2.85
C PHE A 54 8.86 8.80 3.39
N LEU A 55 9.80 8.96 2.48
CA LEU A 55 11.18 9.31 2.81
C LEU A 55 11.24 10.61 3.63
N ARG A 56 12.05 10.57 4.67
CA ARG A 56 12.46 11.76 5.40
C ARG A 56 13.43 12.61 4.55
N PRO A 57 13.56 13.93 4.83
CA PRO A 57 14.36 14.83 3.99
C PRO A 57 15.78 14.33 3.70
N GLU A 58 16.46 13.78 4.70
CA GLU A 58 17.82 13.25 4.61
C GLU A 58 17.96 12.01 3.70
N GLN A 59 16.88 11.29 3.46
CA GLN A 59 16.84 10.10 2.60
C GLN A 59 16.53 10.43 1.14
N ARG A 60 16.14 11.68 0.83
CA ARG A 60 15.68 12.11 -0.50
C ARG A 60 16.83 12.44 -1.45
N THR A 61 17.65 11.47 -1.75
CA THR A 61 18.77 11.63 -2.70
C THR A 61 18.35 11.29 -4.13
N PRO A 62 19.06 11.81 -5.15
CA PRO A 62 18.81 11.43 -6.55
C PRO A 62 18.91 9.93 -6.79
N GLU A 63 19.87 9.27 -6.14
CA GLU A 63 20.09 7.81 -6.23
C GLU A 63 18.89 7.06 -5.68
N ARG A 64 18.36 7.48 -4.52
CA ARG A 64 17.18 6.85 -3.92
C ARG A 64 15.94 7.01 -4.81
N PHE A 65 15.72 8.19 -5.38
CA PHE A 65 14.61 8.39 -6.32
C PHE A 65 14.82 7.69 -7.67
N ALA A 66 16.06 7.34 -8.01
CA ALA A 66 16.35 6.54 -9.19
C ALA A 66 16.02 5.05 -9.01
N GLU A 67 15.82 4.57 -7.76
CA GLU A 67 15.36 3.21 -7.51
C GLU A 67 13.86 3.06 -7.80
N PRO A 68 13.41 1.96 -8.44
CA PRO A 68 11.99 1.65 -8.54
C PRO A 68 11.38 1.48 -7.13
N GLY A 69 10.32 2.26 -6.82
CA GLY A 69 9.73 2.26 -5.47
C GLY A 69 10.58 2.99 -4.41
N GLY A 70 11.62 3.72 -4.81
CA GLY A 70 12.55 4.38 -3.90
C GLY A 70 12.02 5.62 -3.17
N ASN A 71 10.78 6.02 -3.36
CA ASN A 71 10.17 7.18 -2.70
C ASN A 71 9.51 6.89 -1.33
N VAL A 72 9.54 5.63 -0.88
CA VAL A 72 9.09 5.22 0.45
C VAL A 72 10.25 4.71 1.31
N ASP A 73 10.16 4.92 2.60
CA ASP A 73 11.09 4.41 3.63
C ASP A 73 10.70 2.96 3.96
N ARG A 74 10.95 2.07 2.98
CA ARG A 74 10.59 0.65 3.08
C ARG A 74 11.36 -0.04 4.20
N GLU A 75 12.58 0.43 4.49
CA GLU A 75 13.41 -0.10 5.56
C GLU A 75 12.74 0.15 6.93
N ARG A 76 12.22 1.35 7.13
CA ARG A 76 11.49 1.69 8.35
C ARG A 76 10.15 0.95 8.40
N PHE A 77 9.43 0.82 7.28
CA PHE A 77 8.20 0.05 7.23
C PHE A 77 8.41 -1.42 7.57
N LEU A 78 9.48 -2.01 7.05
CA LEU A 78 9.88 -3.38 7.38
C LEU A 78 10.13 -3.54 8.89
N ALA A 79 11.00 -2.71 9.44
CA ALA A 79 11.42 -2.80 10.84
C ALA A 79 10.32 -2.44 11.85
N GLU A 80 9.51 -1.40 11.55
CA GLU A 80 8.50 -0.88 12.49
C GLU A 80 7.12 -1.54 12.34
N VAL A 81 6.82 -2.19 11.20
CA VAL A 81 5.50 -2.77 10.93
C VAL A 81 5.59 -4.27 10.64
N LEU A 82 6.29 -4.67 9.57
CA LEU A 82 6.21 -6.06 9.10
C LEU A 82 6.90 -7.06 10.03
N GLU A 83 8.08 -6.72 10.55
CA GLU A 83 8.79 -7.60 11.48
C GLU A 83 8.05 -7.79 12.82
N PRO A 84 7.53 -6.73 13.49
CA PRO A 84 6.69 -6.92 14.67
C PRO A 84 5.44 -7.76 14.39
N LEU A 85 4.72 -7.49 13.29
CA LEU A 85 3.57 -8.30 12.89
C LEU A 85 3.94 -9.78 12.68
N GLY A 86 5.08 -10.04 12.02
CA GLY A 86 5.57 -11.39 11.79
C GLY A 86 5.90 -12.15 13.09
N ARG A 87 6.20 -11.43 14.18
CA ARG A 87 6.40 -12.00 15.54
C ARG A 87 5.15 -12.00 16.41
N GLY A 88 4.01 -11.50 15.90
CA GLY A 88 2.77 -11.34 16.67
C GLY A 88 2.85 -10.24 17.75
N GLU A 89 3.76 -9.30 17.59
CA GLU A 89 3.99 -8.18 18.51
C GLU A 89 3.18 -6.95 18.13
N ALA A 90 2.90 -6.09 19.10
CA ALA A 90 2.27 -4.79 18.85
C ALA A 90 3.17 -3.89 18.01
N VAL A 91 2.57 -3.15 17.08
CA VAL A 91 3.25 -2.21 16.20
C VAL A 91 3.29 -0.83 16.83
N HIS A 92 4.47 -0.27 17.00
CA HIS A 92 4.71 1.12 17.39
C HIS A 92 4.63 2.03 16.16
N TYR A 93 3.41 2.34 15.72
CA TYR A 93 3.12 2.99 14.45
C TYR A 93 3.34 4.50 14.49
N ARG A 94 4.27 5.01 13.68
CA ARG A 94 4.58 6.44 13.59
C ARG A 94 4.50 6.94 12.15
N ARG A 95 3.43 7.63 11.84
CA ARG A 95 3.26 8.26 10.54
C ARG A 95 4.27 9.40 10.32
N PHE A 96 4.85 9.49 9.14
CA PHE A 96 5.60 10.67 8.71
C PHE A 96 4.65 11.66 8.03
N ASP A 97 4.61 12.87 8.53
CA ASP A 97 3.83 13.96 7.92
C ASP A 97 4.67 14.77 6.93
N CYS A 98 4.33 14.65 5.63
CA CYS A 98 5.00 15.37 4.55
C CYS A 98 4.76 16.89 4.56
N GLY A 99 3.77 17.37 5.30
CA GLY A 99 3.50 18.81 5.43
C GLY A 99 4.43 19.49 6.41
N SER A 100 4.62 18.88 7.59
CA SER A 100 5.51 19.36 8.64
C SER A 100 6.92 18.78 8.60
N PHE A 101 7.15 17.75 7.79
CA PHE A 101 8.40 16.97 7.72
C PHE A 101 8.80 16.35 9.06
N THR A 102 7.82 15.89 9.84
CA THR A 102 8.05 15.30 11.17
C THR A 102 7.37 13.95 11.32
N LEU A 103 7.89 13.13 12.23
CA LEU A 103 7.19 11.94 12.70
C LEU A 103 6.08 12.37 13.66
N MET A 104 4.88 11.86 13.42
CA MET A 104 3.73 12.07 14.29
C MET A 104 3.86 11.26 15.59
N PRO A 105 3.09 11.61 16.65
CA PRO A 105 3.03 10.82 17.86
C PRO A 105 2.75 9.34 17.57
N GLU A 106 3.43 8.49 18.31
CA GLU A 106 3.29 7.05 18.22
C GLU A 106 1.88 6.57 18.60
N LYS A 107 1.41 5.56 17.87
CA LYS A 107 0.20 4.79 18.21
C LYS A 107 0.57 3.33 18.35
N LEU A 108 0.18 2.72 19.45
CA LEU A 108 0.32 1.29 19.64
C LEU A 108 -0.86 0.56 18.96
N ILE A 109 -0.56 -0.29 17.99
CA ILE A 109 -1.57 -1.06 17.25
C ILE A 109 -1.34 -2.54 17.51
N GLN A 110 -2.34 -3.22 18.05
CA GLN A 110 -2.29 -4.67 18.27
C GLN A 110 -2.51 -5.42 16.96
N PRO A 111 -1.78 -6.52 16.70
CA PRO A 111 -2.04 -7.37 15.55
C PRO A 111 -3.43 -8.01 15.65
N GLY A 112 -4.07 -8.18 14.50
CA GLY A 112 -5.34 -8.89 14.38
C GLY A 112 -5.15 -10.33 13.92
N ARG A 113 -6.28 -11.08 13.80
CA ARG A 113 -6.29 -12.39 13.14
C ARG A 113 -5.67 -12.33 11.74
N VAL A 114 -5.93 -11.25 11.04
CA VAL A 114 -5.29 -10.86 9.79
C VAL A 114 -4.90 -9.39 9.90
N ASN A 115 -3.86 -8.98 9.21
CA ASN A 115 -3.36 -7.62 9.19
C ASN A 115 -3.35 -7.13 7.74
N LEU A 116 -3.80 -5.90 7.50
CA LEU A 116 -3.83 -5.33 6.16
C LEU A 116 -2.72 -4.29 6.00
N VAL A 117 -2.06 -4.34 4.85
CA VAL A 117 -1.12 -3.31 4.40
C VAL A 117 -1.63 -2.79 3.06
N GLU A 118 -1.73 -1.46 2.89
CA GLU A 118 -2.08 -0.87 1.60
C GLU A 118 -1.14 0.27 1.21
N GLY A 119 -0.95 0.45 -0.07
CA GLY A 119 -0.21 1.55 -0.66
C GLY A 119 0.53 1.15 -1.92
N ALA A 120 0.85 2.13 -2.76
CA ALA A 120 1.79 1.93 -3.84
C ALA A 120 3.15 1.52 -3.25
N TYR A 121 3.83 0.59 -3.91
CA TYR A 121 5.12 -0.01 -3.50
C TYR A 121 5.03 -1.07 -2.37
N ALA A 122 3.84 -1.46 -1.93
CA ALA A 122 3.68 -2.51 -0.92
C ALA A 122 4.32 -3.83 -1.35
N MET A 123 4.30 -4.15 -2.64
CA MET A 123 4.91 -5.36 -3.20
C MET A 123 6.38 -5.21 -3.59
N HIS A 124 7.09 -4.18 -3.04
CA HIS A 124 8.53 -4.09 -3.21
C HIS A 124 9.20 -5.41 -2.79
N PRO A 125 10.24 -5.91 -3.51
CA PRO A 125 10.90 -7.19 -3.18
C PRO A 125 11.32 -7.32 -1.72
N ASP A 126 11.80 -6.24 -1.10
CA ASP A 126 12.22 -6.23 0.30
C ASP A 126 11.05 -6.46 1.29
N LEU A 127 9.80 -6.25 0.86
CA LEU A 127 8.60 -6.37 1.69
C LEU A 127 7.76 -7.60 1.35
N ALA A 128 7.78 -8.00 0.07
CA ALA A 128 6.84 -8.98 -0.49
C ALA A 128 6.90 -10.35 0.19
N GLY A 129 8.05 -10.75 0.74
CA GLY A 129 8.23 -12.03 1.44
C GLY A 129 7.45 -12.15 2.75
N HIS A 130 6.92 -11.05 3.29
CA HIS A 130 6.17 -11.01 4.54
C HIS A 130 4.65 -11.22 4.36
N TYR A 131 4.15 -11.24 3.14
CA TYR A 131 2.72 -11.29 2.86
C TYR A 131 2.23 -12.72 2.57
N ALA A 132 1.16 -13.12 3.25
CA ALA A 132 0.48 -14.40 3.01
C ALA A 132 -0.47 -14.34 1.79
N LEU A 133 -0.96 -13.13 1.46
CA LEU A 133 -1.81 -12.87 0.30
C LEU A 133 -1.49 -11.48 -0.23
N SER A 134 -1.46 -11.31 -1.54
CA SER A 134 -1.21 -10.03 -2.19
C SER A 134 -2.22 -9.74 -3.29
N LEU A 135 -2.70 -8.49 -3.32
CA LEU A 135 -3.69 -7.99 -4.26
C LEU A 135 -3.06 -6.87 -5.09
N PHE A 136 -3.32 -6.87 -6.39
CA PHE A 136 -3.01 -5.74 -7.26
C PHE A 136 -4.30 -5.10 -7.77
N LEU A 137 -4.52 -3.82 -7.46
CA LEU A 137 -5.66 -3.07 -7.97
C LEU A 137 -5.27 -2.34 -9.25
N ARG A 138 -5.87 -2.79 -10.35
CA ARG A 138 -5.74 -2.16 -11.66
C ARG A 138 -6.91 -1.22 -11.92
N ILE A 139 -6.64 -0.16 -12.67
CA ILE A 139 -7.61 0.81 -13.16
C ILE A 139 -7.23 1.18 -14.60
N SER A 140 -8.20 1.49 -15.45
CA SER A 140 -7.91 2.00 -16.80
C SER A 140 -7.30 3.40 -16.73
N PRO A 141 -6.42 3.77 -17.67
CA PRO A 141 -5.81 5.10 -17.69
C PRO A 141 -6.84 6.24 -17.72
N GLU A 142 -7.94 6.04 -18.45
CA GLU A 142 -9.02 7.02 -18.58
C GLU A 142 -9.73 7.25 -17.24
N GLU A 143 -10.09 6.18 -16.54
CA GLU A 143 -10.76 6.26 -15.26
C GLU A 143 -9.79 6.75 -14.16
N GLN A 144 -8.52 6.34 -14.19
CA GLN A 144 -7.48 6.85 -13.31
C GLN A 144 -7.37 8.39 -13.44
N ARG A 145 -7.27 8.88 -14.69
CA ARG A 145 -7.20 10.31 -14.97
C ARG A 145 -8.42 11.05 -14.45
N ARG A 146 -9.62 10.52 -14.71
CA ARG A 146 -10.89 11.09 -14.23
C ARG A 146 -10.91 11.23 -12.71
N ARG A 147 -10.57 10.15 -11.98
CA ARG A 147 -10.55 10.14 -10.51
C ARG A 147 -9.52 11.10 -9.94
N ILE A 148 -8.33 11.17 -10.53
CA ILE A 148 -7.27 12.10 -10.08
C ILE A 148 -7.71 13.54 -10.27
N LEU A 149 -8.25 13.91 -11.44
CA LEU A 149 -8.76 15.27 -11.70
C LEU A 149 -9.86 15.64 -10.69
N GLN A 150 -10.81 14.75 -10.45
CA GLN A 150 -11.91 14.98 -9.51
C GLN A 150 -11.41 15.17 -8.06
N ARG A 151 -10.42 14.37 -7.63
CA ARG A 151 -9.92 14.38 -6.25
C ARG A 151 -8.94 15.52 -5.98
N ASN A 152 -8.07 15.84 -6.93
CA ASN A 152 -6.88 16.66 -6.72
C ASN A 152 -6.96 18.05 -7.37
N GLY A 153 -7.90 18.29 -8.29
CA GLY A 153 -8.05 19.59 -8.95
C GLY A 153 -6.74 20.07 -9.59
N GLU A 154 -6.30 21.27 -9.25
CA GLU A 154 -5.06 21.88 -9.75
C GLU A 154 -3.78 21.10 -9.43
N ARG A 155 -3.81 20.27 -8.37
CA ARG A 155 -2.66 19.42 -8.00
C ARG A 155 -2.58 18.12 -8.81
N ALA A 156 -3.52 17.87 -9.71
CA ALA A 156 -3.57 16.66 -10.53
C ALA A 156 -2.34 16.50 -11.43
N GLU A 157 -1.78 17.61 -11.93
CA GLU A 157 -0.63 17.60 -12.84
C GLU A 157 0.58 16.86 -12.27
N MET A 158 0.85 17.02 -10.98
CA MET A 158 1.95 16.31 -10.30
C MET A 158 1.78 14.79 -10.34
N PHE A 159 0.53 14.29 -10.35
CA PHE A 159 0.28 12.85 -10.47
C PHE A 159 0.65 12.34 -11.85
N PHE A 160 0.31 13.09 -12.91
CA PHE A 160 0.57 12.67 -14.29
C PHE A 160 2.05 12.79 -14.68
N THR A 161 2.74 13.81 -14.17
CA THR A 161 4.13 14.09 -14.54
C THR A 161 5.16 13.41 -13.66
N ARG A 162 4.79 12.99 -12.44
CA ARG A 162 5.74 12.43 -11.50
C ARG A 162 5.30 11.10 -10.90
N TRP A 163 4.14 11.04 -10.21
CA TRP A 163 3.81 9.88 -9.40
C TRP A 163 3.42 8.66 -10.23
N ILE A 164 2.59 8.82 -11.26
CA ILE A 164 2.22 7.72 -12.16
C ILE A 164 3.45 7.16 -12.88
N PRO A 165 4.35 7.97 -13.50
CA PRO A 165 5.58 7.46 -14.08
C PRO A 165 6.46 6.68 -13.10
N PHE A 166 6.54 7.08 -11.83
CA PHE A 166 7.27 6.34 -10.80
C PHE A 166 6.62 4.97 -10.49
N GLU A 167 5.29 4.95 -10.33
CA GLU A 167 4.54 3.72 -10.12
C GLU A 167 4.65 2.76 -11.31
N GLU A 168 4.45 3.25 -12.53
CA GLU A 168 4.53 2.43 -13.75
C GLU A 168 5.92 1.83 -13.94
N ARG A 169 6.97 2.60 -13.64
CA ARG A 169 8.33 2.10 -13.65
C ARG A 169 8.51 0.97 -12.65
N TYR A 170 8.06 1.15 -11.41
CA TYR A 170 8.10 0.14 -10.37
C TYR A 170 7.33 -1.12 -10.76
N PHE A 171 6.09 -0.98 -11.24
CA PHE A 171 5.29 -2.12 -11.66
C PHE A 171 5.95 -2.94 -12.76
N ARG A 172 6.56 -2.26 -13.74
CA ARG A 172 7.22 -2.88 -14.87
C ARG A 172 8.55 -3.54 -14.47
N GLU A 173 9.43 -2.82 -13.77
CA GLU A 173 10.78 -3.30 -13.48
C GLU A 173 10.80 -4.40 -12.42
N MET A 174 9.78 -4.45 -11.56
CA MET A 174 9.65 -5.46 -10.51
C MET A 174 8.56 -6.51 -10.78
N ASP A 175 7.96 -6.53 -11.97
CA ASP A 175 6.88 -7.46 -12.36
C ASP A 175 5.77 -7.57 -11.30
N VAL A 176 5.40 -6.45 -10.67
CA VAL A 176 4.56 -6.41 -9.46
C VAL A 176 3.23 -7.13 -9.66
N GLU A 177 2.52 -6.81 -10.73
CA GLU A 177 1.21 -7.42 -11.01
C GLU A 177 1.27 -8.94 -11.15
N LYS A 178 2.30 -9.46 -11.84
CA LYS A 178 2.47 -10.90 -12.04
C LYS A 178 2.83 -11.64 -10.75
N ARG A 179 3.42 -10.92 -9.79
CA ARG A 179 3.82 -11.48 -8.49
C ARG A 179 2.70 -11.44 -7.47
N CYS A 180 1.63 -10.67 -7.71
CA CYS A 180 0.47 -10.63 -6.83
C CYS A 180 -0.39 -11.90 -6.97
N SER A 181 -0.95 -12.34 -5.85
CA SER A 181 -1.84 -13.51 -5.78
C SER A 181 -3.15 -13.30 -6.54
N LEU A 182 -3.65 -12.07 -6.56
CA LEU A 182 -4.90 -11.68 -7.21
C LEU A 182 -4.73 -10.31 -7.88
N VAL A 183 -5.33 -10.18 -9.07
CA VAL A 183 -5.47 -8.90 -9.77
C VAL A 183 -6.95 -8.54 -9.85
N ILE A 184 -7.28 -7.35 -9.35
CA ILE A 184 -8.66 -6.83 -9.30
C ILE A 184 -8.73 -5.59 -10.18
N ARG A 185 -9.67 -5.56 -11.12
CA ARG A 185 -9.98 -4.36 -11.92
C ARG A 185 -11.06 -3.56 -11.21
N ASN A 186 -10.85 -2.25 -11.12
CA ASN A 186 -11.75 -1.33 -10.43
C ASN A 186 -11.99 -0.05 -11.27
N ASP A 187 -12.50 -0.27 -12.47
CA ASP A 187 -12.92 0.80 -13.39
C ASP A 187 -14.24 1.41 -12.95
#